data_815912ab7b83ffdbf1711aed94a3c7b8
#
_entry.id   815912ab7b83ffdbf1711aed94a3c7b8
#
_cell.length_a   1.000
_cell.length_b   1.000
_cell.length_c   1.000
_cell.angle_alpha   90.00
_cell.angle_beta   90.00
_cell.angle_gamma   90.00
#
_symmetry.space_group_name_H-M   'P 1'
#
loop_
_entity.id
_entity.type
_entity.pdbx_description
1 polymer ?
#
loop_
_entity_poly.entity_id
_entity_poly.type
_entity_poly.pdbx_seq_one_letter_code
_entity_poly.pdbx_strand_id
1 'polypeptide(L)'
;MNGRFIGSSLALLLAALAACSTVAAQEDGGLLAQGKRLFTDQGCYGCHTLGKFGTPIARDLSHLGAKYSVADVAKWLRDPSAQKPTAHMPKISLTEAEVRALAAYLGSLR
;
A
#
# COMPACT_ATOMS: atom_id res chain seq x y z
N MET A 1 -9.62 53.88 -21.10
CA MET A 1 -9.68 53.20 -19.80
C MET A 1 -10.47 51.90 -19.96
N ASN A 2 -9.96 50.91 -20.61
CA ASN A 2 -10.63 49.62 -20.71
C ASN A 2 -9.63 48.54 -21.03
N GLY A 3 -9.60 47.55 -20.22
CA GLY A 3 -8.87 46.34 -20.48
C GLY A 3 -7.81 46.05 -19.44
N ARG A 4 -8.01 44.99 -18.74
CA ARG A 4 -6.97 44.13 -18.08
C ARG A 4 -7.57 43.42 -16.87
N PHE A 5 -8.53 42.52 -17.10
CA PHE A 5 -8.93 41.55 -16.08
C PHE A 5 -9.15 40.13 -16.63
N ILE A 6 -8.44 39.72 -17.70
CA ILE A 6 -8.60 38.36 -18.25
C ILE A 6 -7.45 37.42 -17.80
N GLY A 7 -6.37 37.93 -17.19
CA GLY A 7 -5.21 37.13 -16.83
C GLY A 7 -5.29 36.34 -15.51
N SER A 8 -6.15 36.77 -14.58
CA SER A 8 -6.15 36.21 -13.23
C SER A 8 -6.94 34.91 -13.08
N SER A 9 -7.94 34.70 -13.90
CA SER A 9 -8.81 33.51 -13.79
C SER A 9 -8.14 32.22 -14.32
N LEU A 10 -7.32 32.34 -15.35
CA LEU A 10 -6.63 31.18 -15.94
C LEU A 10 -5.49 30.68 -15.04
N ALA A 11 -4.77 31.57 -14.38
CA ALA A 11 -3.70 31.23 -13.45
C ALA A 11 -4.23 30.52 -12.20
N LEU A 12 -5.39 30.92 -11.69
CA LEU A 12 -6.05 30.28 -10.55
C LEU A 12 -6.56 28.87 -10.89
N LEU A 13 -7.07 28.63 -12.09
CA LEU A 13 -7.50 27.31 -12.54
C LEU A 13 -6.34 26.33 -12.68
N LEU A 14 -5.20 26.76 -13.21
CA LEU A 14 -4.00 25.92 -13.33
C LEU A 14 -3.39 25.58 -11.97
N ALA A 15 -3.42 26.50 -11.00
CA ALA A 15 -2.95 26.24 -9.64
C ALA A 15 -3.84 25.23 -8.91
N ALA A 16 -5.15 25.25 -9.12
CA ALA A 16 -6.09 24.29 -8.52
C ALA A 16 -5.88 22.86 -9.04
N LEU A 17 -5.58 22.68 -10.34
CA LEU A 17 -5.28 21.38 -10.94
C LEU A 17 -3.97 20.79 -10.43
N ALA A 18 -2.94 21.60 -10.24
CA ALA A 18 -1.65 21.15 -9.68
C ALA A 18 -1.77 20.71 -8.22
N ALA A 19 -2.58 21.40 -7.41
CA ALA A 19 -2.82 21.04 -6.01
C ALA A 19 -3.54 19.69 -5.86
N CYS A 20 -4.48 19.36 -6.73
CA CYS A 20 -5.21 18.09 -6.71
C CYS A 20 -4.28 16.90 -6.97
N SER A 21 -3.31 17.03 -7.89
CA SER A 21 -2.35 15.98 -8.20
C SER A 21 -1.36 15.70 -7.05
N THR A 22 -0.97 16.71 -6.30
CA THR A 22 -0.06 16.55 -5.16
C THR A 22 -0.72 15.86 -3.97
N VAL A 23 -1.99 16.09 -3.73
CA VAL A 23 -2.75 15.43 -2.64
C VAL A 23 -2.84 13.92 -2.89
N ALA A 24 -3.20 13.48 -4.08
CA ALA A 24 -3.29 12.05 -4.41
C ALA A 24 -1.95 11.32 -4.24
N ALA A 25 -0.82 11.90 -4.66
CA ALA A 25 0.50 11.33 -4.48
C ALA A 25 0.93 11.22 -3.01
N GLN A 26 0.50 12.15 -2.15
CA GLN A 26 0.74 12.11 -0.70
C GLN A 26 -0.08 11.03 0.00
N GLU A 27 -1.31 10.80 -0.43
CA GLU A 27 -2.16 9.72 0.10
C GLU A 27 -1.55 8.34 -0.19
N ASP A 28 -1.09 8.10 -1.41
CA ASP A 28 -0.43 6.86 -1.80
C ASP A 28 0.86 6.62 -1.00
N GLY A 29 1.71 7.64 -0.85
CA GLY A 29 2.92 7.56 -0.05
C GLY A 29 2.64 7.29 1.42
N GLY A 30 1.59 7.88 1.99
CA GLY A 30 1.11 7.63 3.35
C GLY A 30 0.62 6.20 3.55
N LEU A 31 -0.11 5.66 2.59
CA LEU A 31 -0.63 4.29 2.61
C LEU A 31 0.49 3.25 2.60
N LEU A 32 1.50 3.40 1.74
CA LEU A 32 2.66 2.52 1.68
C LEU A 32 3.49 2.57 2.97
N ALA A 33 3.72 3.76 3.52
CA ALA A 33 4.43 3.92 4.79
C ALA A 33 3.67 3.28 5.96
N GLN A 34 2.35 3.37 5.99
CA GLN A 34 1.51 2.70 6.97
C GLN A 34 1.61 1.16 6.82
N GLY A 35 1.55 0.64 5.60
CA GLY A 35 1.70 -0.79 5.33
C GLY A 35 3.06 -1.33 5.77
N LYS A 36 4.12 -0.56 5.55
CA LYS A 36 5.47 -0.89 6.02
C LYS A 36 5.55 -0.98 7.55
N ARG A 37 4.95 -0.03 8.26
CA ARG A 37 4.88 -0.07 9.74
C ARG A 37 4.08 -1.27 10.22
N LEU A 38 2.93 -1.54 9.62
CA LEU A 38 2.09 -2.68 9.95
C LEU A 38 2.83 -4.01 9.76
N PHE A 39 3.63 -4.15 8.72
CA PHE A 39 4.44 -5.35 8.49
C PHE A 39 5.37 -5.65 9.69
N THR A 40 5.97 -4.63 10.26
CA THR A 40 6.79 -4.74 11.47
C THR A 40 5.95 -5.00 12.70
N ASP A 41 4.92 -4.19 12.93
CA ASP A 41 4.11 -4.20 14.14
C ASP A 41 3.31 -5.50 14.30
N GLN A 42 2.87 -6.10 13.19
CA GLN A 42 2.14 -7.37 13.18
C GLN A 42 3.06 -8.61 13.25
N GLY A 43 4.36 -8.41 13.31
CA GLY A 43 5.32 -9.50 13.48
C GLY A 43 5.56 -10.35 12.24
N CYS A 44 5.33 -9.83 11.04
CA CYS A 44 5.48 -10.56 9.78
C CYS A 44 6.92 -11.07 9.55
N TYR A 45 7.93 -10.33 10.05
CA TYR A 45 9.33 -10.75 10.03
C TYR A 45 9.60 -12.01 10.87
N GLY A 46 8.70 -12.42 11.74
CA GLY A 46 8.82 -13.65 12.49
C GLY A 46 8.79 -14.92 11.64
N CYS A 47 8.21 -14.85 10.45
CA CYS A 47 8.10 -15.98 9.52
C CYS A 47 8.57 -15.66 8.10
N HIS A 48 8.49 -14.41 7.67
CA HIS A 48 8.83 -13.97 6.32
C HIS A 48 10.12 -13.18 6.26
N THR A 49 10.77 -13.21 5.10
CA THR A 49 11.91 -12.35 4.79
C THR A 49 11.54 -11.23 3.83
N LEU A 50 12.16 -10.06 4.02
CA LEU A 50 12.24 -8.96 3.08
C LEU A 50 13.70 -8.55 2.94
N GLY A 51 14.29 -8.77 1.78
CA GLY A 51 15.72 -8.58 1.57
C GLY A 51 16.54 -9.43 2.52
N LYS A 52 17.33 -8.78 3.37
CA LYS A 52 18.20 -9.46 4.36
C LYS A 52 17.55 -9.59 5.75
N PHE A 53 16.35 -9.07 5.93
CA PHE A 53 15.67 -9.03 7.22
C PHE A 53 14.59 -10.10 7.32
N GLY A 54 14.37 -10.59 8.54
CA GLY A 54 13.31 -11.53 8.85
C GLY A 54 13.79 -12.97 9.05
N THR A 55 12.84 -13.88 9.07
CA THR A 55 13.05 -15.29 9.36
C THR A 55 12.56 -16.16 8.18
N PRO A 56 13.38 -17.04 7.61
CA PRO A 56 13.03 -17.83 6.43
C PRO A 56 12.22 -19.08 6.75
N ILE A 57 11.17 -18.96 7.55
CA ILE A 57 10.22 -20.05 7.86
C ILE A 57 9.17 -20.16 6.76
N ALA A 58 8.68 -19.03 6.25
CA ALA A 58 7.71 -18.93 5.18
C ALA A 58 8.34 -18.27 3.94
N ARG A 59 7.51 -17.99 2.94
CA ARG A 59 7.94 -17.38 1.68
C ARG A 59 8.66 -16.06 1.88
N ASP A 60 9.72 -15.82 1.11
CA ASP A 60 10.30 -14.50 0.91
C ASP A 60 9.31 -13.59 0.18
N LEU A 61 9.08 -12.40 0.70
CA LEU A 61 8.13 -11.43 0.19
C LEU A 61 8.78 -10.26 -0.56
N SER A 62 10.10 -10.29 -0.75
CA SER A 62 10.88 -9.19 -1.36
C SER A 62 10.37 -8.75 -2.73
N HIS A 63 9.77 -9.68 -3.48
CA HIS A 63 9.26 -9.45 -4.84
C HIS A 63 7.80 -9.89 -5.01
N LEU A 64 7.02 -9.80 -3.94
CA LEU A 64 5.66 -10.33 -3.93
C LEU A 64 4.77 -9.65 -4.97
N GLY A 65 4.89 -8.34 -5.13
CA GLY A 65 4.11 -7.55 -6.07
C GLY A 65 4.41 -7.83 -7.55
N ALA A 66 5.49 -8.55 -7.86
CA ALA A 66 5.75 -9.04 -9.21
C ALA A 66 4.90 -10.27 -9.58
N LYS A 67 4.38 -10.99 -8.57
CA LYS A 67 3.63 -12.25 -8.76
C LYS A 67 2.14 -12.14 -8.45
N TYR A 68 1.76 -11.26 -7.53
CA TYR A 68 0.39 -11.14 -7.05
C TYR A 68 -0.08 -9.68 -7.08
N SER A 69 -1.34 -9.49 -7.44
CA SER A 69 -1.98 -8.19 -7.38
C SER A 69 -2.22 -7.73 -5.94
N VAL A 70 -2.41 -6.43 -5.73
CA VAL A 70 -2.82 -5.89 -4.42
C VAL A 70 -4.12 -6.54 -3.94
N ALA A 71 -5.07 -6.78 -4.84
CA ALA A 71 -6.34 -7.43 -4.51
C ALA A 71 -6.15 -8.87 -4.03
N ASP A 72 -5.27 -9.65 -4.66
CA ASP A 72 -4.94 -11.01 -4.24
C ASP A 72 -4.28 -11.04 -2.87
N VAL A 73 -3.34 -10.13 -2.63
CA VAL A 73 -2.69 -10.00 -1.33
C VAL A 73 -3.68 -9.62 -0.24
N ALA A 74 -4.57 -8.67 -0.50
CA ALA A 74 -5.62 -8.27 0.44
C ALA A 74 -6.55 -9.44 0.78
N LYS A 75 -6.96 -10.21 -0.22
CA LYS A 75 -7.78 -11.40 -0.05
C LYS A 75 -7.09 -12.46 0.82
N TRP A 76 -5.80 -12.69 0.61
CA TRP A 76 -5.00 -13.59 1.43
C TRP A 76 -4.91 -13.12 2.88
N LEU A 77 -4.63 -11.84 3.10
CA LEU A 77 -4.47 -11.26 4.44
C LEU A 77 -5.75 -11.34 5.30
N ARG A 78 -6.92 -11.28 4.66
CA ARG A 78 -8.20 -11.39 5.38
C ARG A 78 -8.41 -12.77 6.01
N ASP A 79 -8.09 -13.81 5.27
CA ASP A 79 -8.22 -15.19 5.74
C ASP A 79 -7.37 -16.14 4.86
N PRO A 80 -6.14 -16.46 5.26
CA PRO A 80 -5.29 -17.38 4.49
C PRO A 80 -5.91 -18.76 4.31
N SER A 81 -6.55 -19.31 5.33
CA SER A 81 -7.14 -20.66 5.29
C SER A 81 -8.36 -20.75 4.36
N ALA A 82 -9.10 -19.65 4.18
CA ALA A 82 -10.19 -19.58 3.20
C ALA A 82 -9.67 -19.64 1.76
N GLN A 83 -8.45 -19.14 1.50
CA GLN A 83 -7.82 -19.21 0.19
C GLN A 83 -7.14 -20.56 -0.07
N LYS A 84 -6.53 -21.11 0.97
CA LYS A 84 -5.86 -22.42 0.94
C LYS A 84 -6.07 -23.12 2.28
N PRO A 85 -6.89 -24.19 2.34
CA PRO A 85 -7.20 -24.89 3.59
C PRO A 85 -5.97 -25.42 4.34
N THR A 86 -4.86 -25.65 3.62
CA THR A 86 -3.60 -26.14 4.20
C THR A 86 -2.62 -24.99 4.52
N ALA A 87 -3.06 -23.73 4.52
CA ALA A 87 -2.20 -22.61 4.87
C ALA A 87 -1.81 -22.68 6.35
N HIS A 88 -0.51 -22.49 6.60
CA HIS A 88 0.04 -22.40 7.96
C HIS A 88 0.10 -20.96 8.48
N MET A 89 -0.05 -19.98 7.61
CA MET A 89 -0.12 -18.59 8.03
C MET A 89 -1.38 -18.37 8.89
N PRO A 90 -1.25 -17.86 10.12
CA PRO A 90 -2.41 -17.62 10.97
C PRO A 90 -3.26 -16.45 10.42
N LYS A 91 -4.53 -16.46 10.74
CA LYS A 91 -5.40 -15.31 10.51
C LYS A 91 -5.00 -14.20 11.49
N ILE A 92 -4.62 -13.04 10.96
CA ILE A 92 -4.24 -11.88 11.75
C ILE A 92 -5.46 -10.94 11.85
N SER A 93 -5.72 -10.43 13.05
CA SER A 93 -6.81 -9.49 13.28
C SER A 93 -6.44 -8.11 12.75
N LEU A 94 -6.84 -7.82 11.51
CA LEU A 94 -6.62 -6.57 10.81
C LEU A 94 -7.95 -5.90 10.48
N THR A 95 -8.00 -4.57 10.61
CA THR A 95 -9.10 -3.78 10.04
C THR A 95 -9.00 -3.75 8.52
N GLU A 96 -10.09 -3.40 7.83
CA GLU A 96 -10.06 -3.25 6.36
C GLU A 96 -9.09 -2.17 5.90
N ALA A 97 -8.92 -1.09 6.67
CA ALA A 97 -7.93 -0.05 6.38
C ALA A 97 -6.49 -0.60 6.50
N GLU A 98 -6.22 -1.41 7.50
CA GLU A 98 -4.91 -2.07 7.70
C GLU A 98 -4.64 -3.11 6.61
N VAL A 99 -5.62 -3.89 6.21
CA VAL A 99 -5.52 -4.82 5.07
C VAL A 99 -5.13 -4.07 3.80
N ARG A 100 -5.80 -2.95 3.51
CA ARG A 100 -5.49 -2.13 2.32
C ARG A 100 -4.06 -1.58 2.36
N ALA A 101 -3.64 -1.03 3.48
CA ALA A 101 -2.30 -0.46 3.63
C ALA A 101 -1.22 -1.54 3.48
N LEU A 102 -1.38 -2.66 4.16
CA LEU A 102 -0.43 -3.77 4.10
C LEU A 102 -0.37 -4.40 2.71
N ALA A 103 -1.52 -4.62 2.06
CA ALA A 103 -1.59 -5.14 0.70
C ALA A 103 -0.96 -4.18 -0.32
N ALA A 104 -1.19 -2.88 -0.19
CA ALA A 104 -0.55 -1.87 -1.04
C ALA A 104 0.97 -1.88 -0.89
N TYR A 105 1.47 -1.94 0.33
CA TYR A 105 2.91 -2.04 0.61
C TYR A 105 3.52 -3.31 0.01
N LEU A 106 2.95 -4.47 0.30
CA LEU A 106 3.43 -5.76 -0.23
C LEU A 106 3.32 -5.85 -1.75
N GLY A 107 2.26 -5.31 -2.33
CA GLY A 107 2.08 -5.23 -3.78
C GLY A 107 3.04 -4.27 -4.48
N SER A 108 3.68 -3.36 -3.75
CA SER A 108 4.71 -2.45 -4.26
C SER A 108 6.10 -3.09 -4.36
N LEU A 109 6.32 -4.22 -3.69
CA LEU A 109 7.59 -4.96 -3.67
C LEU A 109 7.78 -5.75 -4.97
N ARG A 110 8.69 -5.29 -5.83
CA ARG A 110 8.96 -5.86 -7.17
C ARG A 110 10.43 -6.20 -7.36
#